data_b6626871e5059a6343a1ae32264a3d1e
#
_entry.id   b6626871e5059a6343a1ae32264a3d1e
#
_cell.length_a   1.000
_cell.length_b   1.000
_cell.length_c   1.000
_cell.angle_alpha   90.00
_cell.angle_beta   90.00
_cell.angle_gamma   90.00
#
_symmetry.space_group_name_H-M   'P 1'
#
loop_
_entity.id
_entity.type
_entity.pdbx_description
1 polymer ?
#
loop_
_entity_poly.entity_id
_entity_poly.type
_entity_poly.pdbx_seq_one_letter_code
_entity_poly.pdbx_strand_id
1 'polypeptide(L)'
;SRSTFLVMNMHKYDHTKGSKAFSYFSVVAKNYLILNNNANYKKMKSHDDISVLNKHTVQDEAHNRYLDDLLDEVVMYFETNIQTIFKRPRDIDIAFAIIELMKRRREIENFNKKALYILIREMTNVDTSKITSVTNVMKKHYRNILNDFCEKGSAIQPQNLKTPIFF
;
A
#
# COMPACT_ATOMS: atom_id res chain seq x y z
N SER A 1 -27.30 -15.52 7.07
CA SER A 1 -26.47 -16.08 8.15
C SER A 1 -25.22 -16.75 7.55
N ARG A 2 -24.07 -16.67 8.26
CA ARG A 2 -22.78 -17.27 7.81
C ARG A 2 -22.90 -18.79 7.65
N SER A 3 -23.61 -19.42 8.58
CA SER A 3 -23.83 -20.86 8.57
C SER A 3 -24.68 -21.31 7.39
N THR A 4 -25.67 -20.52 6.98
CA THR A 4 -26.56 -20.83 5.86
C THR A 4 -25.80 -20.92 4.53
N PHE A 5 -24.83 -20.02 4.31
CA PHE A 5 -24.04 -20.02 3.07
C PHE A 5 -23.13 -21.26 2.95
N LEU A 6 -22.51 -21.68 4.04
CA LEU A 6 -21.69 -22.92 4.05
C LEU A 6 -22.55 -24.15 3.81
N VAL A 7 -23.71 -24.25 4.46
CA VAL A 7 -24.66 -25.34 4.27
C VAL A 7 -25.16 -25.42 2.82
N MET A 8 -25.50 -24.27 2.21
CA MET A 8 -25.93 -24.21 0.81
C MET A 8 -24.84 -24.64 -0.19
N ASN A 9 -23.57 -24.63 0.18
CA ASN A 9 -22.47 -25.07 -0.68
C ASN A 9 -21.95 -26.48 -0.33
N MET A 10 -22.50 -27.15 0.68
CA MET A 10 -22.09 -28.51 1.04
C MET A 10 -22.29 -29.50 -0.11
N HIS A 11 -23.41 -29.42 -0.82
CA HIS A 11 -23.73 -30.32 -1.95
C HIS A 11 -22.79 -30.16 -3.15
N LYS A 12 -22.04 -29.08 -3.22
CA LYS A 12 -21.05 -28.83 -4.29
C LYS A 12 -19.68 -29.45 -4.00
N TYR A 13 -19.49 -29.97 -2.79
CA TYR A 13 -18.25 -30.63 -2.43
C TYR A 13 -18.23 -32.05 -3.01
N ASP A 14 -17.24 -32.32 -3.82
CA ASP A 14 -16.99 -33.61 -4.45
C ASP A 14 -15.74 -34.26 -3.85
N HIS A 15 -15.94 -35.32 -3.09
CA HIS A 15 -14.88 -36.06 -2.41
C HIS A 15 -13.98 -36.83 -3.39
N THR A 16 -14.45 -37.08 -4.61
CA THR A 16 -13.70 -37.85 -5.63
C THR A 16 -12.55 -37.01 -6.24
N LYS A 17 -12.61 -35.68 -6.13
CA LYS A 17 -11.59 -34.76 -6.63
C LYS A 17 -10.35 -34.65 -5.76
N GLY A 18 -10.21 -35.45 -4.72
CA GLY A 18 -8.99 -35.55 -3.88
C GLY A 18 -8.71 -34.36 -2.96
N SER A 19 -9.54 -33.32 -2.96
CA SER A 19 -9.39 -32.18 -2.05
C SER A 19 -9.99 -32.53 -0.68
N LYS A 20 -9.25 -32.19 0.39
CA LYS A 20 -9.76 -32.36 1.76
C LYS A 20 -10.95 -31.43 1.98
N ALA A 21 -12.03 -31.92 2.60
CA ALA A 21 -13.24 -31.14 2.91
C ALA A 21 -12.91 -29.80 3.62
N PHE A 22 -12.01 -29.82 4.59
CA PHE A 22 -11.56 -28.62 5.29
C PHE A 22 -10.98 -27.57 4.34
N SER A 23 -10.12 -27.96 3.39
CA SER A 23 -9.53 -27.05 2.42
C SER A 23 -10.59 -26.43 1.51
N TYR A 24 -11.53 -27.21 1.02
CA TYR A 24 -12.64 -26.73 0.20
C TYR A 24 -13.49 -25.70 0.96
N PHE A 25 -13.95 -26.04 2.17
CA PHE A 25 -14.79 -25.13 2.94
C PHE A 25 -14.06 -23.89 3.44
N SER A 26 -12.76 -23.96 3.68
CA SER A 26 -11.94 -22.79 3.99
C SER A 26 -11.92 -21.78 2.85
N VAL A 27 -11.80 -22.24 1.61
CA VAL A 27 -11.85 -21.37 0.41
C VAL A 27 -13.25 -20.78 0.23
N VAL A 28 -14.29 -21.58 0.40
CA VAL A 28 -15.69 -21.12 0.31
C VAL A 28 -15.99 -20.05 1.38
N ALA A 29 -15.56 -20.26 2.62
CA ALA A 29 -15.72 -19.31 3.71
C ALA A 29 -14.96 -18.00 3.44
N LYS A 30 -13.72 -18.09 2.98
CA LYS A 30 -12.90 -16.92 2.61
C LYS A 30 -13.57 -16.09 1.53
N ASN A 31 -14.04 -16.73 0.44
CA ASN A 31 -14.71 -16.03 -0.64
C ASN A 31 -16.00 -15.36 -0.18
N TYR A 32 -16.78 -16.03 0.67
CA TYR A 32 -17.98 -15.43 1.28
C TYR A 32 -17.65 -14.18 2.10
N LEU A 33 -16.60 -14.22 2.93
CA LEU A 33 -16.18 -13.08 3.73
C LEU A 33 -15.75 -11.90 2.85
N ILE A 34 -15.01 -12.16 1.76
CA ILE A 34 -14.61 -11.12 0.79
C ILE A 34 -15.85 -10.48 0.16
N LEU A 35 -16.80 -11.29 -0.32
CA LEU A 35 -18.04 -10.79 -0.93
C LEU A 35 -18.87 -9.97 0.06
N ASN A 36 -18.99 -10.44 1.30
CA ASN A 36 -19.75 -9.75 2.34
C ASN A 36 -19.09 -8.42 2.73
N ASN A 37 -17.77 -8.40 2.87
CA ASN A 37 -17.03 -7.17 3.16
C ASN A 37 -17.16 -6.16 2.01
N ASN A 38 -17.07 -6.59 0.76
CA ASN A 38 -17.27 -5.73 -0.39
C ASN A 38 -18.70 -5.18 -0.47
N ALA A 39 -19.70 -6.01 -0.16
CA ALA A 39 -21.11 -5.58 -0.11
C ALA A 39 -21.37 -4.57 1.01
N ASN A 40 -20.79 -4.80 2.20
CA ASN A 40 -20.89 -3.87 3.33
C ASN A 40 -20.17 -2.55 3.04
N TYR A 41 -19.00 -2.59 2.42
CA TYR A 41 -18.28 -1.38 2.00
C TYR A 41 -19.09 -0.56 0.99
N LYS A 42 -19.72 -1.21 0.00
CA LYS A 42 -20.61 -0.53 -0.94
C LYS A 42 -21.82 0.10 -0.25
N LYS A 43 -22.43 -0.60 0.72
CA LYS A 43 -23.54 -0.08 1.51
C LYS A 43 -23.13 1.13 2.35
N MET A 44 -22.01 1.06 3.05
CA MET A 44 -21.49 2.21 3.83
C MET A 44 -21.26 3.42 2.93
N LYS A 45 -20.65 3.22 1.76
CA LYS A 45 -20.38 4.29 0.79
C LYS A 45 -21.65 4.91 0.18
N SER A 46 -22.76 4.14 0.12
CA SER A 46 -24.04 4.63 -0.43
C SER A 46 -24.95 5.29 0.61
N HIS A 47 -24.66 5.14 1.91
CA HIS A 47 -25.46 5.69 3.01
C HIS A 47 -24.85 6.93 3.68
N ASP A 48 -23.67 7.36 3.23
CA ASP A 48 -23.08 8.60 3.72
C ASP A 48 -23.90 9.79 3.20
N ASP A 49 -24.49 10.55 4.12
CA ASP A 49 -25.27 11.75 3.82
C ASP A 49 -24.35 12.78 3.12
N ILE A 50 -24.90 13.51 2.13
CA ILE A 50 -24.15 14.47 1.31
C ILE A 50 -23.41 15.52 2.16
N SER A 51 -23.95 15.88 3.33
CA SER A 51 -23.32 16.80 4.28
C SER A 51 -22.03 16.24 4.90
N VAL A 52 -21.98 14.91 5.14
CA VAL A 52 -20.81 14.20 5.64
C VAL A 52 -19.76 14.05 4.54
N LEU A 53 -20.19 13.79 3.30
CA LEU A 53 -19.34 13.74 2.11
C LEU A 53 -18.57 15.05 1.91
N ASN A 54 -19.22 16.21 2.01
CA ASN A 54 -18.54 17.49 1.86
C ASN A 54 -17.48 17.74 2.94
N LYS A 55 -17.74 17.33 4.19
CA LYS A 55 -16.78 17.49 5.28
C LYS A 55 -15.59 16.54 5.13
N HIS A 56 -15.82 15.29 4.72
CA HIS A 56 -14.76 14.32 4.44
C HIS A 56 -13.94 14.72 3.21
N THR A 57 -14.56 15.20 2.15
CA THR A 57 -13.88 15.60 0.92
C THR A 57 -12.87 16.73 1.17
N VAL A 58 -13.22 17.76 1.96
CA VAL A 58 -12.31 18.87 2.27
C VAL A 58 -11.16 18.42 3.18
N GLN A 59 -11.43 17.55 4.15
CA GLN A 59 -10.38 16.98 5.00
C GLN A 59 -9.47 16.02 4.22
N ASP A 60 -10.04 15.21 3.33
CA ASP A 60 -9.28 14.28 2.48
C ASP A 60 -8.41 15.02 1.47
N GLU A 61 -8.88 16.12 0.88
CA GLU A 61 -8.09 16.95 -0.04
C GLU A 61 -6.93 17.67 0.67
N ALA A 62 -7.15 18.19 1.88
CA ALA A 62 -6.10 18.81 2.67
C ALA A 62 -5.06 17.76 3.11
N HIS A 63 -5.51 16.58 3.52
CA HIS A 63 -4.65 15.47 3.89
C HIS A 63 -3.85 14.94 2.69
N ASN A 64 -4.47 14.82 1.53
CA ASN A 64 -3.80 14.37 0.30
C ASN A 64 -2.74 15.38 -0.18
N ARG A 65 -3.03 16.69 -0.11
CA ARG A 65 -2.03 17.72 -0.41
C ARG A 65 -0.83 17.65 0.52
N TYR A 66 -1.08 17.50 1.81
CA TYR A 66 -0.03 17.35 2.80
C TYR A 66 0.87 16.12 2.57
N LEU A 67 0.25 14.97 2.21
CA LEU A 67 1.01 13.77 1.84
C LEU A 67 1.81 13.96 0.54
N ASP A 68 1.27 14.69 -0.43
CA ASP A 68 1.97 15.00 -1.65
C ASP A 68 3.18 15.89 -1.39
N ASP A 69 3.04 16.94 -0.57
CA ASP A 69 4.14 17.85 -0.18
C ASP A 69 5.24 17.08 0.57
N LEU A 70 4.87 16.20 1.52
CA LEU A 70 5.82 15.34 2.22
C LEU A 70 6.56 14.41 1.26
N LEU A 71 5.85 13.78 0.32
CA LEU A 71 6.47 12.87 -0.65
C LEU A 71 7.40 13.61 -1.61
N ASP A 72 7.08 14.83 -2.00
CA ASP A 72 7.94 15.66 -2.84
C ASP A 72 9.22 16.07 -2.08
N GLU A 73 9.13 16.38 -0.78
CA GLU A 73 10.31 16.63 0.06
C GLU A 73 11.17 15.37 0.22
N VAL A 74 10.55 14.21 0.40
CA VAL A 74 11.24 12.91 0.46
C VAL A 74 11.99 12.61 -0.85
N VAL A 75 11.36 12.85 -2.00
CA VAL A 75 11.97 12.67 -3.32
C VAL A 75 13.17 13.58 -3.46
N MET A 76 13.03 14.87 -3.17
CA MET A 76 14.11 15.86 -3.26
C MET A 76 15.30 15.52 -2.35
N TYR A 77 15.01 15.08 -1.12
CA TYR A 77 16.04 14.62 -0.19
C TYR A 77 16.85 13.46 -0.75
N PHE A 78 16.17 12.43 -1.27
CA PHE A 78 16.87 11.27 -1.82
C PHE A 78 17.64 11.60 -3.08
N GLU A 79 17.11 12.41 -3.99
CA GLU A 79 17.83 12.83 -5.19
C GLU A 79 19.16 13.52 -4.86
N THR A 80 19.16 14.35 -3.82
CA THR A 80 20.36 15.07 -3.38
C THR A 80 21.36 14.16 -2.65
N ASN A 81 20.87 13.21 -1.86
CA ASN A 81 21.70 12.45 -0.92
C ASN A 81 21.96 10.99 -1.31
N ILE A 82 21.44 10.50 -2.44
CA ILE A 82 21.47 9.09 -2.82
C ILE A 82 22.90 8.51 -2.88
N GLN A 83 23.86 9.27 -3.42
CA GLN A 83 25.26 8.85 -3.53
C GLN A 83 25.99 8.83 -2.17
N THR A 84 25.50 9.60 -1.21
CA THR A 84 26.02 9.62 0.17
C THR A 84 25.50 8.43 0.96
N ILE A 85 24.21 8.11 0.76
CA ILE A 85 23.50 7.02 1.46
C ILE A 85 23.96 5.66 0.93
N PHE A 86 24.07 5.51 -0.38
CA PHE A 86 24.42 4.24 -1.03
C PHE A 86 25.78 4.33 -1.71
N LYS A 87 26.66 3.36 -1.41
CA LYS A 87 28.02 3.28 -1.96
C LYS A 87 28.11 2.35 -3.18
N ARG A 88 27.18 1.39 -3.30
CA ARG A 88 27.21 0.38 -4.36
C ARG A 88 26.37 0.85 -5.54
N PRO A 89 26.89 0.79 -6.77
CA PRO A 89 26.14 1.20 -7.97
C PRO A 89 24.76 0.55 -8.09
N ARG A 90 24.67 -0.76 -7.81
CA ARG A 90 23.39 -1.50 -7.85
C ARG A 90 22.37 -0.99 -6.85
N ASP A 91 22.81 -0.61 -5.64
CA ASP A 91 21.90 -0.09 -4.61
C ASP A 91 21.41 1.31 -5.01
N ILE A 92 22.27 2.10 -5.68
CA ILE A 92 21.93 3.39 -6.27
C ILE A 92 20.89 3.22 -7.36
N ASP A 93 21.07 2.26 -8.28
CA ASP A 93 20.10 1.98 -9.36
C ASP A 93 18.73 1.60 -8.81
N ILE A 94 18.69 0.74 -7.77
CA ILE A 94 17.44 0.37 -7.09
C ILE A 94 16.79 1.59 -6.44
N ALA A 95 17.57 2.43 -5.76
CA ALA A 95 17.05 3.63 -5.11
C ALA A 95 16.50 4.63 -6.13
N PHE A 96 17.16 4.83 -7.27
CA PHE A 96 16.63 5.65 -8.36
C PHE A 96 15.34 5.08 -8.95
N ALA A 97 15.24 3.76 -9.13
CA ALA A 97 14.00 3.13 -9.58
C ALA A 97 12.84 3.38 -8.59
N ILE A 98 13.10 3.30 -7.28
CA ILE A 98 12.10 3.62 -6.24
C ILE A 98 11.67 5.08 -6.33
N ILE A 99 12.62 6.01 -6.44
CA ILE A 99 12.34 7.45 -6.56
C ILE A 99 11.50 7.73 -7.80
N GLU A 100 11.85 7.14 -8.94
CA GLU A 100 11.11 7.31 -10.20
C GLU A 100 9.65 6.83 -10.07
N LEU A 101 9.42 5.69 -9.43
CA LEU A 101 8.07 5.21 -9.16
C LEU A 101 7.31 6.11 -8.17
N MET A 102 8.00 6.70 -7.18
CA MET A 102 7.39 7.68 -6.28
C MET A 102 6.95 8.95 -7.02
N LYS A 103 7.75 9.44 -7.97
CA LYS A 103 7.38 10.59 -8.84
C LYS A 103 6.15 10.28 -9.68
N ARG A 104 6.09 9.08 -10.23
CA ARG A 104 4.97 8.63 -11.08
C ARG A 104 3.79 8.02 -10.30
N ARG A 105 3.74 8.21 -9.00
CA ARG A 105 2.72 7.59 -8.12
C ARG A 105 1.27 7.80 -8.58
N ARG A 106 0.98 8.93 -9.21
CA ARG A 106 -0.36 9.28 -9.70
C ARG A 106 -0.73 8.58 -11.02
N GLU A 107 0.27 8.12 -11.77
CA GLU A 107 0.10 7.46 -13.07
C GLU A 107 -0.03 5.93 -12.93
N ILE A 108 0.37 5.39 -11.77
CA ILE A 108 0.40 3.95 -11.53
C ILE A 108 -0.95 3.50 -10.96
N GLU A 109 -1.76 2.80 -11.76
CA GLU A 109 -3.09 2.30 -11.36
C GLU A 109 -3.04 1.36 -10.15
N ASN A 110 -2.05 0.46 -10.10
CA ASN A 110 -1.89 -0.53 -9.05
C ASN A 110 -0.70 -0.19 -8.13
N PHE A 111 -0.85 0.87 -7.36
CA PHE A 111 0.18 1.30 -6.41
C PHE A 111 0.15 0.44 -5.14
N ASN A 112 0.48 -0.86 -5.30
CA ASN A 112 0.62 -1.78 -4.18
C ASN A 112 2.04 -2.35 -4.11
N LYS A 113 2.45 -2.75 -2.91
CA LYS A 113 3.83 -3.20 -2.65
C LYS A 113 4.30 -4.30 -3.59
N LYS A 114 3.43 -5.27 -3.92
CA LYS A 114 3.80 -6.40 -4.78
C LYS A 114 4.05 -5.96 -6.22
N ALA A 115 3.18 -5.10 -6.77
CA ALA A 115 3.35 -4.56 -8.12
C ALA A 115 4.60 -3.69 -8.22
N LEU A 116 4.85 -2.83 -7.22
CA LEU A 116 6.04 -1.99 -7.18
C LEU A 116 7.34 -2.81 -7.15
N TYR A 117 7.39 -3.90 -6.38
CA TYR A 117 8.56 -4.79 -6.36
C TYR A 117 8.79 -5.47 -7.72
N ILE A 118 7.74 -5.81 -8.45
CA ILE A 118 7.84 -6.35 -9.81
C ILE A 118 8.43 -5.28 -10.75
N LEU A 119 7.88 -4.06 -10.73
CA LEU A 119 8.37 -2.96 -11.56
C LEU A 119 9.84 -2.64 -11.28
N ILE A 120 10.25 -2.53 -10.01
CA ILE A 120 11.63 -2.27 -9.63
C ILE A 120 12.54 -3.39 -10.14
N ARG A 121 12.12 -4.66 -10.03
CA ARG A 121 12.87 -5.79 -10.53
C ARG A 121 13.04 -5.76 -12.05
N GLU A 122 11.99 -5.38 -12.78
CA GLU A 122 12.06 -5.22 -14.24
C GLU A 122 12.99 -4.07 -14.66
N MET A 123 12.95 -2.95 -13.94
CA MET A 123 13.82 -1.79 -14.21
C MET A 123 15.29 -2.06 -13.89
N THR A 124 15.59 -2.83 -12.87
CA THR A 124 16.95 -2.98 -12.32
C THR A 124 17.55 -4.37 -12.52
N ASN A 125 16.74 -5.35 -12.93
CA ASN A 125 17.11 -6.77 -13.06
C ASN A 125 17.78 -7.35 -11.80
N VAL A 126 17.25 -7.03 -10.61
CA VAL A 126 17.82 -7.41 -9.29
C VAL A 126 16.82 -8.24 -8.50
N ASP A 127 17.34 -9.08 -7.60
CA ASP A 127 16.52 -9.91 -6.72
C ASP A 127 15.76 -9.10 -5.68
N THR A 128 14.58 -9.60 -5.30
CA THR A 128 13.69 -8.99 -4.29
C THR A 128 14.39 -8.76 -2.94
N SER A 129 15.34 -9.61 -2.56
CA SER A 129 16.08 -9.45 -1.31
C SER A 129 16.92 -8.17 -1.29
N LYS A 130 17.53 -7.81 -2.42
CA LYS A 130 18.30 -6.57 -2.58
C LYS A 130 17.39 -5.35 -2.56
N ILE A 131 16.25 -5.42 -3.27
CA ILE A 131 15.23 -4.35 -3.24
C ILE A 131 14.78 -4.11 -1.81
N THR A 132 14.50 -5.16 -1.05
CA THR A 132 14.11 -5.06 0.37
C THR A 132 15.19 -4.41 1.22
N SER A 133 16.47 -4.76 1.00
CA SER A 133 17.59 -4.17 1.71
C SER A 133 17.68 -2.65 1.49
N VAL A 134 17.63 -2.21 0.23
CA VAL A 134 17.64 -0.79 -0.13
C VAL A 134 16.43 -0.06 0.42
N THR A 135 15.23 -0.63 0.26
CA THR A 135 13.98 -0.07 0.81
C THR A 135 14.05 0.13 2.33
N ASN A 136 14.65 -0.82 3.06
CA ASN A 136 14.80 -0.69 4.51
C ASN A 136 15.75 0.46 4.93
N VAL A 137 16.80 0.72 4.14
CA VAL A 137 17.67 1.89 4.36
C VAL A 137 16.89 3.17 4.08
N MET A 138 16.22 3.27 2.95
CA MET A 138 15.40 4.44 2.61
C MET A 138 14.30 4.69 3.65
N LYS A 139 13.69 3.64 4.18
CA LYS A 139 12.69 3.74 5.26
C LYS A 139 13.21 4.41 6.53
N LYS A 140 14.46 4.18 6.89
CA LYS A 140 15.07 4.86 8.06
C LYS A 140 15.18 6.36 7.81
N HIS A 141 15.66 6.75 6.64
CA HIS A 141 15.74 8.15 6.25
C HIS A 141 14.36 8.81 6.15
N TYR A 142 13.39 8.12 5.55
CA TYR A 142 12.01 8.58 5.50
C TYR A 142 11.44 8.92 6.88
N ARG A 143 11.70 8.09 7.89
CA ARG A 143 11.22 8.35 9.27
C ARG A 143 11.81 9.62 9.85
N ASN A 144 13.08 9.91 9.58
CA ASN A 144 13.72 11.14 10.04
C ASN A 144 13.10 12.36 9.34
N ILE A 145 12.93 12.29 8.02
CA ILE A 145 12.28 13.36 7.24
C ILE A 145 10.86 13.62 7.74
N LEU A 146 10.10 12.55 8.01
CA LEU A 146 8.74 12.65 8.52
C LEU A 146 8.71 13.36 9.88
N ASN A 147 9.62 13.03 10.78
CA ASN A 147 9.70 13.68 12.08
C ASN A 147 10.05 15.17 11.92
N ASP A 148 11.06 15.49 11.11
CA ASP A 148 11.47 16.88 10.84
C ASP A 148 10.33 17.69 10.17
N PHE A 149 9.60 17.07 9.26
CA PHE A 149 8.47 17.69 8.59
C PHE A 149 7.30 17.98 9.55
N CYS A 150 7.03 17.06 10.48
CA CYS A 150 6.00 17.23 11.50
C CYS A 150 6.40 18.31 12.54
N GLU A 151 7.69 18.44 12.87
CA GLU A 151 8.17 19.46 13.80
C GLU A 151 8.14 20.88 13.21
N LYS A 152 8.33 21.01 11.90
CA LYS A 152 8.40 22.30 11.20
C LYS A 152 7.07 23.01 10.96
N GLY A 153 5.96 22.47 11.37
CA GLY A 153 4.71 23.24 11.29
C GLY A 153 3.45 22.47 10.93
N SER A 154 3.40 21.20 11.14
CA SER A 154 2.20 20.41 10.87
C SER A 154 1.34 20.23 12.11
N ALA A 155 0.07 20.56 12.00
CA ALA A 155 -0.97 20.21 12.97
C ALA A 155 -1.29 18.71 13.01
N ILE A 156 -0.67 17.91 12.12
CA ILE A 156 -0.91 16.48 11.98
C ILE A 156 0.17 15.71 12.73
N GLN A 157 -0.23 14.89 13.69
CA GLN A 157 0.71 14.04 14.42
C GLN A 157 1.22 12.89 13.54
N PRO A 158 2.52 12.51 13.64
CA PRO A 158 3.14 11.44 12.83
C PRO A 158 2.40 10.10 12.91
N GLN A 159 1.72 9.84 14.03
CA GLN A 159 0.98 8.61 14.29
C GLN A 159 -0.25 8.42 13.38
N ASN A 160 -0.78 9.51 12.82
CA ASN A 160 -1.95 9.49 11.93
C ASN A 160 -1.57 9.41 10.45
N LEU A 161 -0.29 9.51 10.11
CA LEU A 161 0.19 9.38 8.74
C LEU A 161 0.41 7.90 8.42
N LYS A 162 -0.37 7.39 7.48
CA LYS A 162 -0.13 6.06 6.91
C LYS A 162 1.24 6.07 6.24
N THR A 163 2.10 5.13 6.61
CA THR A 163 3.38 4.95 5.91
C THR A 163 3.10 4.74 4.41
N PRO A 164 3.80 5.44 3.52
CA PRO A 164 3.71 5.17 2.10
C PRO A 164 3.96 3.69 1.80
N ILE A 165 3.34 3.18 0.75
CA ILE A 165 3.37 1.74 0.40
C ILE A 165 4.80 1.21 0.20
N PHE A 166 5.75 2.09 -0.12
CA PHE A 166 7.16 1.74 -0.24
C PHE A 166 7.85 1.45 1.10
N PHE A 167 7.36 2.00 2.23
CA PHE A 167 8.06 1.99 3.51
C PHE A 167 7.32 1.21 4.62
#